data_2d4a670d2ab0acabb6bba6f7d8af6ecb
#
_entry.id   2d4a670d2ab0acabb6bba6f7d8af6ecb
#
_cell.length_a   1.000
_cell.length_b   1.000
_cell.length_c   1.000
_cell.angle_alpha   90.00
_cell.angle_beta   90.00
_cell.angle_gamma   90.00
#
_symmetry.space_group_name_H-M   'P 1'
#
loop_
_entity.id
_entity.type
_entity.pdbx_description
1 polymer ?
#
loop_
_entity_poly.entity_id
_entity_poly.type
_entity_poly.pdbx_seq_one_letter_code
_entity_poly.pdbx_strand_id
1 'polypeptide(L)'
;MVGQNSQLVCQIKQFCFIILSFIFYSVISEDLLANNYLSLLQEGSTLRYEHWNLDRKEVTGYSNFLQIYQNEEKQWLEQNANTKPDGEVFTRKQLIFTDDGEIGQYTEEDLRDIYQVSTTYQGLTSKSVLNRSGEIRSFEQQLEKDTVPLELIMLHMRLLMPELLKDKEVKFPIYASMLALELEEQGLPQSLSQLEMIAEPIKRRNYSAPWGAQEALQVDLYPASWTVRALLPAEKSRFRFVIATSTPYLILEFEEGKTRHTLLEWDNGDSKMIDEIKPLF
;
A
#
# COMPACT_ATOMS: atom_id res chain seq x y z
N MET A 1 10.10 1.50 39.44
CA MET A 1 9.56 1.41 38.06
C MET A 1 10.59 0.84 37.07
N VAL A 2 11.32 -0.19 37.39
CA VAL A 2 12.37 -0.77 36.51
C VAL A 2 12.05 -2.24 36.12
N GLY A 3 10.97 -2.80 36.65
CA GLY A 3 10.67 -4.24 36.47
C GLY A 3 9.78 -4.61 35.29
N GLN A 4 9.02 -3.69 34.70
CA GLN A 4 8.08 -4.02 33.62
C GLN A 4 8.73 -4.07 32.21
N ASN A 5 9.76 -3.29 31.97
CA ASN A 5 10.45 -3.27 30.67
C ASN A 5 11.29 -4.55 30.43
N SER A 6 11.79 -5.19 31.47
CA SER A 6 12.61 -6.42 31.34
C SER A 6 11.78 -7.65 30.96
N GLN A 7 10.52 -7.73 31.37
CA GLN A 7 9.63 -8.83 31.00
C GLN A 7 9.15 -8.72 29.55
N LEU A 8 8.87 -7.52 29.08
CA LEU A 8 8.45 -7.27 27.68
C LEU A 8 9.58 -7.59 26.70
N VAL A 9 10.80 -7.16 26.99
CA VAL A 9 12.00 -7.45 26.18
C VAL A 9 12.33 -8.95 26.17
N CYS A 10 12.09 -9.66 27.27
CA CYS A 10 12.29 -11.10 27.34
C CYS A 10 11.24 -11.88 26.53
N GLN A 11 9.99 -11.45 26.55
CA GLN A 11 8.91 -12.05 25.74
C GLN A 11 9.14 -11.81 24.25
N ILE A 12 9.60 -10.62 23.85
CA ILE A 12 9.91 -10.31 22.45
C ILE A 12 11.12 -11.13 21.95
N LYS A 13 12.17 -11.32 22.77
CA LYS A 13 13.33 -12.16 22.42
C LYS A 13 12.96 -13.64 22.26
N GLN A 14 12.11 -14.17 23.11
CA GLN A 14 11.61 -15.55 22.98
C GLN A 14 10.74 -15.72 21.72
N PHE A 15 10.02 -14.69 21.36
CA PHE A 15 9.16 -14.66 20.19
C PHE A 15 9.93 -14.62 18.85
N CYS A 16 11.03 -13.86 18.79
CA CYS A 16 11.93 -13.85 17.64
C CYS A 16 12.56 -15.22 17.36
N PHE A 17 12.82 -16.02 18.40
CA PHE A 17 13.41 -17.36 18.23
C PHE A 17 12.43 -18.39 17.63
N ILE A 18 11.13 -18.20 17.82
CA ILE A 18 10.08 -19.08 17.25
C ILE A 18 9.80 -18.75 15.79
N ILE A 19 9.91 -17.48 15.40
CA ILE A 19 9.69 -17.04 14.00
C ILE A 19 10.81 -17.56 13.07
N LEU A 20 12.05 -17.65 13.55
CA LEU A 20 13.20 -18.14 12.79
C LEU A 20 13.14 -19.63 12.41
N SER A 21 12.25 -20.41 13.04
CA SER A 21 12.18 -21.87 12.82
C SER A 21 11.20 -22.31 11.74
N PHE A 22 10.47 -21.40 11.09
CA PHE A 22 9.41 -21.74 10.14
C PHE A 22 9.61 -21.24 8.70
N ILE A 23 10.83 -20.77 8.32
CA ILE A 23 11.11 -20.26 6.96
C ILE A 23 11.59 -21.37 6.02
N PHE A 24 10.96 -22.52 5.99
CA PHE A 24 11.19 -23.50 4.92
C PHE A 24 9.88 -24.19 4.56
N TYR A 25 9.27 -23.75 3.51
CA TYR A 25 8.51 -24.48 2.49
C TYR A 25 7.55 -23.52 1.76
N SER A 26 8.01 -22.96 0.65
CA SER A 26 7.12 -22.48 -0.38
C SER A 26 7.69 -22.88 -1.74
N VAL A 27 7.03 -23.82 -2.36
CA VAL A 27 7.28 -24.22 -3.75
C VAL A 27 6.33 -23.41 -4.62
N ILE A 28 6.88 -22.40 -5.30
CA ILE A 28 6.78 -22.02 -6.71
C ILE A 28 5.36 -21.92 -7.31
N SER A 29 5.00 -20.70 -7.67
CA SER A 29 4.39 -20.41 -8.95
C SER A 29 5.32 -19.45 -9.71
N GLU A 30 6.28 -20.01 -10.43
CA GLU A 30 7.05 -19.28 -11.44
C GLU A 30 6.08 -18.82 -12.52
N ASP A 31 6.20 -17.59 -13.00
CA ASP A 31 5.57 -16.95 -14.17
C ASP A 31 4.32 -16.07 -14.01
N LEU A 32 3.87 -15.70 -12.83
CA LEU A 32 2.59 -14.95 -12.75
C LEU A 32 2.69 -13.44 -12.53
N LEU A 33 3.82 -12.90 -12.14
CA LEU A 33 3.92 -11.46 -11.84
C LEU A 33 5.25 -10.87 -12.32
N ALA A 34 5.45 -10.77 -13.62
CA ALA A 34 6.12 -9.58 -14.12
C ALA A 34 5.19 -8.42 -13.71
N ASN A 35 5.55 -7.70 -12.66
CA ASN A 35 4.72 -6.64 -12.06
C ASN A 35 4.55 -5.48 -13.06
N ASN A 36 3.79 -5.70 -14.13
CA ASN A 36 3.55 -4.69 -15.14
C ASN A 36 2.45 -3.74 -14.67
N TYR A 37 2.78 -2.91 -13.69
CA TYR A 37 1.89 -1.85 -13.20
C TYR A 37 1.52 -0.84 -14.30
N LEU A 38 2.32 -0.72 -15.35
CA LEU A 38 2.04 0.19 -16.48
C LEU A 38 0.69 -0.09 -17.13
N SER A 39 0.24 -1.34 -17.16
CA SER A 39 -1.07 -1.70 -17.70
C SER A 39 -2.25 -1.12 -16.94
N LEU A 40 -2.01 -0.63 -15.72
CA LEU A 40 -3.02 -0.03 -14.83
C LEU A 40 -2.94 1.49 -14.78
N LEU A 41 -1.84 2.08 -15.31
CA LEU A 41 -1.64 3.53 -15.32
C LEU A 41 -2.27 4.12 -16.57
N GLN A 42 -2.89 5.27 -16.41
CA GLN A 42 -3.56 5.99 -17.49
C GLN A 42 -3.32 7.50 -17.35
N GLU A 43 -2.81 8.13 -18.41
CA GLU A 43 -2.49 9.55 -18.46
C GLU A 43 -3.69 10.40 -18.08
N GLY A 44 -3.50 11.31 -17.12
CA GLY A 44 -4.55 12.20 -16.63
C GLY A 44 -5.64 11.53 -15.78
N SER A 45 -5.54 10.23 -15.54
CA SER A 45 -6.51 9.55 -14.67
C SER A 45 -6.49 10.12 -13.26
N THR A 46 -7.67 10.38 -12.72
CA THR A 46 -7.83 10.87 -11.34
C THR A 46 -8.78 10.00 -10.56
N LEU A 47 -8.45 9.82 -9.29
CA LEU A 47 -9.29 9.12 -8.31
C LEU A 47 -9.42 9.98 -7.07
N ARG A 48 -10.64 10.03 -6.50
CA ARG A 48 -10.88 10.73 -5.23
C ARG A 48 -11.62 9.82 -4.27
N TYR A 49 -10.99 9.58 -3.12
CA TYR A 49 -11.57 8.79 -2.02
C TYR A 49 -11.97 9.68 -0.86
N GLU A 50 -13.12 9.39 -0.25
CA GLU A 50 -13.54 9.92 1.04
C GLU A 50 -13.04 9.01 2.16
N HIS A 51 -12.50 9.59 3.23
CA HIS A 51 -12.12 8.88 4.44
C HIS A 51 -13.22 9.01 5.49
N TRP A 52 -13.80 7.88 5.85
CA TRP A 52 -14.85 7.79 6.87
C TRP A 52 -14.32 7.08 8.11
N ASN A 53 -14.36 7.75 9.25
CA ASN A 53 -14.02 7.13 10.53
C ASN A 53 -15.19 6.29 11.03
N LEU A 54 -14.99 4.99 11.20
CA LEU A 54 -16.03 4.04 11.57
C LEU A 54 -16.51 4.20 13.02
N ASP A 55 -15.63 4.61 13.94
CA ASP A 55 -15.97 4.83 15.35
C ASP A 55 -16.72 6.14 15.54
N ARG A 56 -16.20 7.23 14.98
CA ARG A 56 -16.78 8.57 15.12
C ARG A 56 -17.93 8.83 14.18
N LYS A 57 -18.09 8.01 13.12
CA LYS A 57 -19.11 8.14 12.07
C LYS A 57 -19.09 9.51 11.40
N GLU A 58 -17.90 9.95 11.01
CA GLU A 58 -17.66 11.26 10.38
C GLU A 58 -16.64 11.15 9.25
N VAL A 59 -16.72 12.07 8.29
CA VAL A 59 -15.69 12.26 7.27
C VAL A 59 -14.47 12.91 7.91
N THR A 60 -13.30 12.29 7.73
CA THR A 60 -12.03 12.78 8.29
C THR A 60 -11.10 13.38 7.24
N GLY A 61 -11.39 13.21 5.95
CA GLY A 61 -10.60 13.75 4.86
C GLY A 61 -10.86 13.10 3.52
N TYR A 62 -9.98 13.39 2.58
CA TYR A 62 -10.01 12.84 1.22
C TYR A 62 -8.60 12.48 0.76
N SER A 63 -8.49 11.46 -0.11
CA SER A 63 -7.29 11.19 -0.92
C SER A 63 -7.58 11.49 -2.37
N ASN A 64 -6.70 12.26 -3.00
CA ASN A 64 -6.77 12.59 -4.41
C ASN A 64 -5.55 11.99 -5.11
N PHE A 65 -5.77 11.19 -6.14
CA PHE A 65 -4.72 10.56 -6.95
C PHE A 65 -4.72 11.16 -8.35
N LEU A 66 -3.54 11.26 -8.94
CA LEU A 66 -3.33 11.68 -10.30
C LEU A 66 -2.19 10.88 -10.93
N GLN A 67 -2.41 10.35 -12.13
CA GLN A 67 -1.40 9.63 -12.91
C GLN A 67 -0.93 10.51 -14.09
N ILE A 68 0.38 10.66 -14.21
CA ILE A 68 1.03 11.52 -15.24
C ILE A 68 2.17 10.72 -15.88
N TYR A 69 2.27 10.78 -17.22
CA TYR A 69 3.44 10.31 -17.94
C TYR A 69 4.37 11.46 -18.29
N GLN A 70 5.62 11.40 -17.87
CA GLN A 70 6.65 12.40 -18.17
C GLN A 70 7.48 11.95 -19.37
N ASN A 71 7.16 12.48 -20.56
CA ASN A 71 7.79 12.10 -21.83
C ASN A 71 9.30 12.33 -21.87
N GLU A 72 9.79 13.41 -21.27
CA GLU A 72 11.23 13.77 -21.29
C GLU A 72 12.07 12.78 -20.48
N GLU A 73 11.54 12.32 -19.35
CA GLU A 73 12.21 11.41 -18.42
C GLU A 73 11.81 9.95 -18.66
N LYS A 74 10.82 9.71 -19.53
CA LYS A 74 10.25 8.39 -19.83
C LYS A 74 9.85 7.63 -18.57
N GLN A 75 9.05 8.27 -17.73
CA GLN A 75 8.61 7.67 -16.46
C GLN A 75 7.15 8.03 -16.17
N TRP A 76 6.49 7.14 -15.42
CA TRP A 76 5.17 7.39 -14.88
C TRP A 76 5.26 7.91 -13.46
N LEU A 77 4.41 8.88 -13.15
CA LEU A 77 4.19 9.38 -11.80
C LEU A 77 2.78 9.04 -11.36
N GLU A 78 2.63 8.50 -10.15
CA GLU A 78 1.36 8.53 -9.44
C GLU A 78 1.51 9.44 -8.23
N GLN A 79 0.78 10.54 -8.22
CA GLN A 79 0.74 11.50 -7.12
C GLN A 79 -0.50 11.27 -6.28
N ASN A 80 -0.36 11.38 -4.96
CA ASN A 80 -1.46 11.34 -4.02
C ASN A 80 -1.34 12.50 -3.01
N ALA A 81 -2.43 13.24 -2.85
CA ALA A 81 -2.56 14.28 -1.82
C ALA A 81 -3.72 13.94 -0.88
N ASN A 82 -3.41 13.80 0.42
CA ASN A 82 -4.44 13.66 1.44
C ASN A 82 -4.80 15.02 2.02
N THR A 83 -6.11 15.29 2.08
CA THR A 83 -6.65 16.57 2.56
C THR A 83 -7.59 16.36 3.73
N LYS A 84 -7.66 17.36 4.62
CA LYS A 84 -8.74 17.47 5.60
C LYS A 84 -10.07 17.78 4.89
N PRO A 85 -11.23 17.71 5.60
CA PRO A 85 -12.52 18.07 5.01
C PRO A 85 -12.60 19.51 4.51
N ASP A 86 -11.80 20.42 5.05
CA ASP A 86 -11.71 21.82 4.64
C ASP A 86 -10.77 22.07 3.43
N GLY A 87 -10.13 21.01 2.92
CA GLY A 87 -9.23 21.04 1.75
C GLY A 87 -7.75 21.28 2.10
N GLU A 88 -7.38 21.48 3.37
CA GLU A 88 -5.97 21.60 3.76
C GLU A 88 -5.23 20.29 3.51
N VAL A 89 -4.15 20.34 2.70
CA VAL A 89 -3.28 19.18 2.44
C VAL A 89 -2.44 18.88 3.68
N PHE A 90 -2.43 17.62 4.10
CA PHE A 90 -1.63 17.19 5.23
C PHE A 90 -0.62 16.07 4.92
N THR A 91 -0.81 15.36 3.81
CA THR A 91 0.17 14.36 3.33
C THR A 91 0.27 14.45 1.82
N ARG A 92 1.48 14.31 1.31
CA ARG A 92 1.78 14.19 -0.12
C ARG A 92 2.56 12.91 -0.34
N LYS A 93 2.21 12.16 -1.39
CA LYS A 93 2.90 10.94 -1.77
C LYS A 93 3.15 10.94 -3.27
N GLN A 94 4.26 10.36 -3.68
CA GLN A 94 4.58 10.18 -5.09
C GLN A 94 5.25 8.83 -5.31
N LEU A 95 4.79 8.13 -6.32
CA LEU A 95 5.39 6.92 -6.86
C LEU A 95 5.97 7.26 -8.24
N ILE A 96 7.17 6.80 -8.51
CA ILE A 96 7.83 6.92 -9.81
C ILE A 96 8.07 5.52 -10.34
N PHE A 97 7.58 5.26 -11.55
CA PHE A 97 7.78 3.99 -12.25
C PHE A 97 8.68 4.21 -13.44
N THR A 98 9.57 3.27 -13.69
CA THR A 98 10.43 3.21 -14.86
C THR A 98 9.63 2.76 -16.10
N ASP A 99 10.21 2.89 -17.30
CA ASP A 99 9.56 2.51 -18.58
C ASP A 99 9.20 1.02 -18.64
N ASP A 100 9.89 0.16 -17.90
CA ASP A 100 9.62 -1.28 -17.79
C ASP A 100 8.58 -1.63 -16.72
N GLY A 101 8.03 -0.62 -16.04
CA GLY A 101 6.96 -0.78 -15.06
C GLY A 101 7.40 -1.16 -13.66
N GLU A 102 8.70 -1.13 -13.40
CA GLU A 102 9.22 -1.29 -12.04
C GLU A 102 9.06 0.01 -11.26
N ILE A 103 8.88 -0.11 -9.94
CA ILE A 103 8.95 1.06 -9.07
C ILE A 103 10.41 1.50 -8.93
N GLY A 104 10.69 2.75 -9.27
CA GLY A 104 12.01 3.36 -9.07
C GLY A 104 12.12 4.08 -7.73
N GLN A 105 11.07 4.83 -7.37
CA GLN A 105 11.09 5.65 -6.15
C GLN A 105 9.70 5.83 -5.56
N TYR A 106 9.66 5.93 -4.24
CA TYR A 106 8.54 6.42 -3.45
C TYR A 106 8.97 7.60 -2.59
N THR A 107 8.12 8.63 -2.49
CA THR A 107 8.29 9.72 -1.53
C THR A 107 6.99 9.96 -0.80
N GLU A 108 7.09 10.25 0.52
CA GLU A 108 5.98 10.70 1.34
C GLU A 108 6.41 11.86 2.21
N GLU A 109 5.57 12.89 2.30
CA GLU A 109 5.72 14.03 3.18
C GLU A 109 4.47 14.16 4.05
N ASP A 110 4.59 14.09 5.37
CA ASP A 110 3.53 14.43 6.31
C ASP A 110 3.80 15.80 6.91
N LEU A 111 2.92 16.75 6.58
CA LEU A 111 3.04 18.15 6.98
C LEU A 111 2.62 18.39 8.43
N ARG A 112 1.93 17.43 9.08
CA ARG A 112 1.51 17.52 10.49
C ARG A 112 2.62 17.09 11.43
N ASP A 113 3.25 15.95 11.12
CA ASP A 113 4.32 15.35 11.93
C ASP A 113 5.70 15.78 11.48
N ILE A 114 5.78 16.62 10.42
CA ILE A 114 7.02 17.20 9.86
C ILE A 114 8.03 16.10 9.59
N TYR A 115 7.62 15.11 8.83
CA TYR A 115 8.53 14.10 8.32
C TYR A 115 8.46 13.97 6.80
N GLN A 116 9.56 13.56 6.23
CA GLN A 116 9.68 13.19 4.83
C GLN A 116 10.41 11.85 4.76
N VAL A 117 9.84 10.90 4.02
CA VAL A 117 10.51 9.66 3.67
C VAL A 117 10.70 9.58 2.17
N SER A 118 11.87 9.07 1.76
CA SER A 118 12.14 8.74 0.36
C SER A 118 12.74 7.33 0.31
N THR A 119 12.14 6.45 -0.47
CA THR A 119 12.61 5.08 -0.70
C THR A 119 12.90 4.91 -2.18
N THR A 120 14.13 4.51 -2.50
CA THR A 120 14.53 4.10 -3.85
C THR A 120 14.58 2.59 -3.93
N TYR A 121 14.15 2.05 -5.04
CA TYR A 121 14.16 0.62 -5.33
C TYR A 121 15.11 0.34 -6.50
N GLN A 122 16.01 -0.61 -6.32
CA GLN A 122 16.99 -0.99 -7.35
C GLN A 122 17.17 -2.50 -7.35
N GLY A 123 16.51 -3.16 -8.27
CA GLY A 123 16.40 -4.63 -8.26
C GLY A 123 15.79 -5.12 -6.94
N LEU A 124 16.49 -5.98 -6.23
CA LEU A 124 16.06 -6.53 -4.94
C LEU A 124 16.55 -5.70 -3.73
N THR A 125 16.95 -4.46 -3.93
CA THR A 125 17.42 -3.61 -2.84
C THR A 125 16.52 -2.39 -2.70
N SER A 126 16.08 -2.09 -1.48
CA SER A 126 15.43 -0.83 -1.13
C SER A 126 16.36 0.01 -0.25
N LYS A 127 16.42 1.30 -0.53
CA LYS A 127 17.14 2.26 0.30
C LYS A 127 16.19 3.38 0.70
N SER A 128 15.95 3.52 1.99
CA SER A 128 15.06 4.52 2.55
C SER A 128 15.83 5.59 3.31
N VAL A 129 15.38 6.83 3.17
CA VAL A 129 15.89 7.98 3.92
C VAL A 129 14.68 8.63 4.58
N LEU A 130 14.71 8.73 5.90
CA LEU A 130 13.75 9.48 6.71
C LEU A 130 14.39 10.76 7.19
N ASN A 131 13.70 11.88 6.96
CA ASN A 131 14.01 13.16 7.61
C ASN A 131 12.83 13.50 8.52
N ARG A 132 13.05 13.51 9.84
CA ARG A 132 12.04 13.90 10.83
C ARG A 132 12.58 15.08 11.64
N SER A 133 11.99 16.24 11.48
CA SER A 133 12.39 17.46 12.18
C SER A 133 13.89 17.81 12.06
N GLY A 134 14.51 17.52 10.91
CA GLY A 134 15.94 17.75 10.63
C GLY A 134 16.88 16.61 11.05
N GLU A 135 16.39 15.58 11.72
CA GLU A 135 17.15 14.35 11.97
C GLU A 135 17.02 13.44 10.75
N ILE A 136 18.15 13.12 10.12
CA ILE A 136 18.22 12.28 8.93
C ILE A 136 18.68 10.89 9.33
N ARG A 137 17.92 9.87 8.94
CA ARG A 137 18.24 8.44 9.07
C ARG A 137 18.15 7.78 7.72
N SER A 138 19.00 6.80 7.48
CA SER A 138 18.97 6.00 6.26
C SER A 138 19.18 4.54 6.58
N PHE A 139 18.50 3.68 5.88
CA PHE A 139 18.71 2.25 5.97
C PHE A 139 18.55 1.61 4.59
N GLU A 140 19.15 0.43 4.45
CA GLU A 140 19.11 -0.35 3.24
C GLU A 140 18.65 -1.77 3.58
N GLN A 141 17.72 -2.31 2.78
CA GLN A 141 17.14 -3.62 2.98
C GLN A 141 17.24 -4.44 1.70
N GLN A 142 17.73 -5.67 1.82
CA GLN A 142 17.61 -6.66 0.79
C GLN A 142 16.20 -7.25 0.80
N LEU A 143 15.52 -7.18 -0.34
CA LEU A 143 14.17 -7.70 -0.52
C LEU A 143 14.23 -9.14 -1.08
N GLU A 144 13.24 -9.94 -0.75
CA GLU A 144 13.00 -11.22 -1.42
C GLU A 144 12.48 -10.97 -2.84
N LYS A 145 12.68 -11.95 -3.72
CA LYS A 145 12.12 -11.89 -5.07
C LYS A 145 10.59 -11.74 -4.99
N ASP A 146 10.03 -10.96 -5.90
CA ASP A 146 8.59 -10.70 -6.04
C ASP A 146 7.96 -9.99 -4.82
N THR A 147 8.79 -9.39 -3.96
CA THR A 147 8.31 -8.58 -2.84
C THR A 147 7.65 -7.30 -3.35
N VAL A 148 6.43 -7.07 -2.89
CA VAL A 148 5.63 -5.89 -3.24
C VAL A 148 5.82 -4.81 -2.17
N PRO A 149 6.32 -3.62 -2.52
CA PRO A 149 6.27 -2.48 -1.62
C PRO A 149 4.83 -2.18 -1.17
N LEU A 150 4.64 -1.94 0.12
CA LEU A 150 3.30 -1.67 0.69
C LEU A 150 2.63 -0.45 0.01
N GLU A 151 3.44 0.48 -0.43
CA GLU A 151 3.03 1.69 -1.15
C GLU A 151 2.30 1.38 -2.48
N LEU A 152 2.60 0.20 -3.06
CA LEU A 152 1.95 -0.29 -4.29
C LEU A 152 0.71 -1.14 -4.04
N ILE A 153 0.30 -1.35 -2.80
CA ILE A 153 -0.75 -2.33 -2.47
C ILE A 153 -2.05 -2.10 -3.25
N MET A 154 -2.44 -0.85 -3.47
CA MET A 154 -3.64 -0.50 -4.23
C MET A 154 -3.54 -0.95 -5.70
N LEU A 155 -2.42 -0.70 -6.35
CA LEU A 155 -2.18 -1.16 -7.72
C LEU A 155 -2.02 -2.67 -7.78
N HIS A 156 -1.30 -3.25 -6.81
CA HIS A 156 -1.08 -4.70 -6.76
C HIS A 156 -2.39 -5.47 -6.60
N MET A 157 -3.30 -5.04 -5.74
CA MET A 157 -4.62 -5.66 -5.60
C MET A 157 -5.42 -5.66 -6.91
N ARG A 158 -5.26 -4.63 -7.75
CA ARG A 158 -5.87 -4.58 -9.10
C ARG A 158 -5.23 -5.58 -10.06
N LEU A 159 -3.90 -5.78 -10.00
CA LEU A 159 -3.18 -6.79 -10.78
C LEU A 159 -3.60 -8.21 -10.42
N LEU A 160 -3.93 -8.48 -9.16
CA LEU A 160 -4.36 -9.80 -8.71
C LEU A 160 -5.78 -10.17 -9.15
N MET A 161 -6.59 -9.22 -9.60
CA MET A 161 -8.01 -9.47 -9.91
C MET A 161 -8.27 -10.62 -10.88
N PRO A 162 -7.50 -10.82 -11.97
CA PRO A 162 -7.71 -11.97 -12.85
C PRO A 162 -7.64 -13.34 -12.16
N GLU A 163 -6.80 -13.48 -11.12
CA GLU A 163 -6.71 -14.71 -10.33
C GLU A 163 -7.78 -14.76 -9.23
N LEU A 164 -8.03 -13.65 -8.54
CA LEU A 164 -9.05 -13.56 -7.50
C LEU A 164 -10.46 -13.81 -8.05
N LEU A 165 -10.73 -13.42 -9.31
CA LEU A 165 -12.00 -13.71 -9.99
C LEU A 165 -12.22 -15.20 -10.29
N LYS A 166 -11.17 -16.04 -10.20
CA LYS A 166 -11.25 -17.50 -10.28
C LYS A 166 -11.53 -18.16 -8.90
N ASP A 167 -11.87 -17.34 -7.90
CA ASP A 167 -12.11 -17.74 -6.51
C ASP A 167 -10.89 -18.42 -5.86
N LYS A 168 -9.68 -17.96 -6.24
CA LYS A 168 -8.41 -18.44 -5.69
C LYS A 168 -7.79 -17.42 -4.76
N GLU A 169 -7.33 -17.87 -3.59
CA GLU A 169 -6.44 -17.06 -2.76
C GLU A 169 -5.08 -16.86 -3.46
N VAL A 170 -4.49 -15.69 -3.28
CA VAL A 170 -3.15 -15.36 -3.80
C VAL A 170 -2.26 -14.96 -2.63
N LYS A 171 -1.05 -15.52 -2.59
CA LYS A 171 -0.03 -15.22 -1.59
C LYS A 171 1.10 -14.44 -2.23
N PHE A 172 1.58 -13.44 -1.53
CA PHE A 172 2.71 -12.63 -1.98
C PHE A 172 3.42 -11.96 -0.80
N PRO A 173 4.74 -11.77 -0.89
CA PRO A 173 5.49 -11.03 0.12
C PRO A 173 5.28 -9.52 -0.05
N ILE A 174 5.12 -8.80 1.06
CA ILE A 174 5.15 -7.35 1.10
C ILE A 174 6.35 -6.84 1.87
N TYR A 175 6.76 -5.62 1.55
CA TYR A 175 7.76 -4.86 2.31
C TYR A 175 7.17 -3.52 2.72
N ALA A 176 7.20 -3.23 4.02
CA ALA A 176 6.73 -1.98 4.59
C ALA A 176 7.93 -1.13 5.05
N SER A 177 8.31 -0.15 4.23
CA SER A 177 9.49 0.70 4.46
C SER A 177 9.43 1.46 5.79
N MET A 178 8.26 2.02 6.14
CA MET A 178 8.06 2.72 7.41
C MET A 178 8.15 1.78 8.61
N LEU A 179 7.65 0.55 8.50
CA LEU A 179 7.78 -0.45 9.56
C LEU A 179 9.26 -0.83 9.77
N ALA A 180 10.05 -0.92 8.69
CA ALA A 180 11.49 -1.19 8.80
C ALA A 180 12.21 -0.12 9.61
N LEU A 181 11.87 1.16 9.40
CA LEU A 181 12.39 2.29 10.18
C LEU A 181 12.02 2.20 11.67
N GLU A 182 10.77 1.91 11.97
CA GLU A 182 10.30 1.78 13.35
C GLU A 182 10.97 0.60 14.08
N LEU A 183 11.18 -0.52 13.37
CA LEU A 183 11.87 -1.69 13.91
C LEU A 183 13.34 -1.36 14.22
N GLU A 184 14.02 -0.63 13.34
CA GLU A 184 15.39 -0.19 13.55
C GLU A 184 15.50 0.71 14.80
N GLU A 185 14.60 1.67 14.96
CA GLU A 185 14.54 2.55 16.14
C GLU A 185 14.41 1.77 17.45
N GLN A 186 13.72 0.64 17.39
CA GLN A 186 13.52 -0.24 18.54
C GLN A 186 14.64 -1.29 18.70
N GLY A 187 15.64 -1.31 17.81
CA GLY A 187 16.71 -2.31 17.79
C GLY A 187 16.21 -3.71 17.44
N LEU A 188 15.11 -3.81 16.71
CA LEU A 188 14.51 -5.06 16.23
C LEU A 188 15.01 -5.40 14.82
N PRO A 189 15.00 -6.69 14.41
CA PRO A 189 15.40 -7.08 13.06
C PRO A 189 14.51 -6.45 11.98
N GLN A 190 15.08 -5.76 11.03
CA GLN A 190 14.37 -5.14 9.91
C GLN A 190 13.68 -6.16 9.00
N SER A 191 14.17 -7.41 8.98
CA SER A 191 13.51 -8.50 8.23
C SER A 191 12.05 -8.74 8.65
N LEU A 192 11.64 -8.26 9.84
CA LEU A 192 10.24 -8.30 10.27
C LEU A 192 9.34 -7.31 9.51
N SER A 193 9.90 -6.41 8.71
CA SER A 193 9.14 -5.53 7.80
C SER A 193 8.73 -6.23 6.50
N GLN A 194 9.22 -7.44 6.24
CA GLN A 194 8.82 -8.28 5.12
C GLN A 194 7.83 -9.35 5.63
N LEU A 195 6.62 -9.32 5.11
CA LEU A 195 5.53 -10.20 5.55
C LEU A 195 4.91 -10.89 4.34
N GLU A 196 4.68 -12.20 4.44
CA GLU A 196 3.82 -12.89 3.47
C GLU A 196 2.36 -12.53 3.76
N MET A 197 1.64 -12.06 2.74
CA MET A 197 0.21 -11.71 2.80
C MET A 197 -0.63 -12.70 2.00
N ILE A 198 -1.89 -12.82 2.38
CA ILE A 198 -2.91 -13.58 1.65
C ILE A 198 -3.99 -12.60 1.22
N ALA A 199 -4.25 -12.53 -0.09
CA ALA A 199 -5.46 -11.93 -0.66
C ALA A 199 -6.49 -13.03 -0.88
N GLU A 200 -7.60 -12.99 -0.14
CA GLU A 200 -8.65 -14.00 -0.15
C GLU A 200 -9.94 -13.41 -0.75
N PRO A 201 -10.48 -13.96 -1.86
CA PRO A 201 -11.77 -13.56 -2.38
C PRO A 201 -12.88 -14.06 -1.43
N ILE A 202 -13.74 -13.14 -0.95
CA ILE A 202 -14.77 -13.46 0.04
C ILE A 202 -16.14 -13.65 -0.61
N LYS A 203 -16.59 -12.66 -1.39
CA LYS A 203 -17.88 -12.69 -2.06
C LYS A 203 -18.00 -11.66 -3.17
N ARG A 204 -18.82 -11.98 -4.17
CA ARG A 204 -19.28 -11.01 -5.18
C ARG A 204 -20.51 -10.28 -4.66
N ARG A 205 -20.61 -9.01 -4.99
CA ARG A 205 -21.76 -8.17 -4.63
C ARG A 205 -22.00 -7.07 -5.67
N ASN A 206 -23.23 -6.60 -5.75
CA ASN A 206 -23.51 -5.34 -6.43
C ASN A 206 -23.12 -4.19 -5.50
N TYR A 207 -22.37 -3.24 -6.04
CA TYR A 207 -21.93 -2.04 -5.36
C TYR A 207 -22.53 -0.81 -6.04
N SER A 208 -23.10 0.11 -5.26
CA SER A 208 -23.66 1.36 -5.77
C SER A 208 -22.57 2.43 -5.77
N ALA A 209 -21.88 2.57 -6.91
CA ALA A 209 -20.92 3.66 -7.11
C ALA A 209 -21.66 4.95 -7.51
N PRO A 210 -21.05 6.15 -7.34
CA PRO A 210 -21.66 7.42 -7.75
C PRO A 210 -22.07 7.47 -9.23
N TRP A 211 -21.37 6.72 -10.09
CA TRP A 211 -21.64 6.63 -11.53
C TRP A 211 -22.49 5.43 -11.95
N GLY A 212 -23.08 4.71 -10.99
CA GLY A 212 -24.00 3.61 -11.25
C GLY A 212 -23.61 2.31 -10.54
N ALA A 213 -24.46 1.28 -10.73
CA ALA A 213 -24.24 -0.03 -10.13
C ALA A 213 -23.04 -0.72 -10.79
N GLN A 214 -22.17 -1.29 -9.97
CA GLN A 214 -20.98 -2.03 -10.36
C GLN A 214 -21.03 -3.45 -9.76
N GLU A 215 -20.69 -4.46 -10.53
CA GLU A 215 -20.36 -5.75 -9.96
C GLU A 215 -18.97 -5.67 -9.31
N ALA A 216 -18.86 -6.12 -8.08
CA ALA A 216 -17.63 -6.02 -7.30
C ALA A 216 -17.33 -7.31 -6.54
N LEU A 217 -16.02 -7.57 -6.34
CA LEU A 217 -15.50 -8.63 -5.50
C LEU A 217 -15.01 -8.02 -4.19
N GLN A 218 -15.47 -8.57 -3.07
CA GLN A 218 -14.87 -8.28 -1.77
C GLN A 218 -13.68 -9.20 -1.56
N VAL A 219 -12.54 -8.60 -1.22
CA VAL A 219 -11.28 -9.31 -0.93
C VAL A 219 -10.77 -8.88 0.43
N ASP A 220 -10.42 -9.86 1.26
CA ASP A 220 -9.71 -9.60 2.52
C ASP A 220 -8.21 -9.86 2.30
N LEU A 221 -7.37 -8.94 2.77
CA LEU A 221 -5.92 -9.02 2.73
C LEU A 221 -5.39 -9.10 4.17
N TYR A 222 -4.61 -10.12 4.48
CA TYR A 222 -4.11 -10.34 5.84
C TYR A 222 -2.78 -11.11 5.85
N PRO A 223 -1.96 -10.99 6.92
CA PRO A 223 -0.72 -11.76 7.05
C PRO A 223 -0.97 -13.27 7.00
N ALA A 224 -0.15 -14.02 6.25
CA ALA A 224 -0.25 -15.48 6.16
C ALA A 224 0.04 -16.15 7.51
N SER A 225 1.00 -15.61 8.27
CA SER A 225 1.36 -16.10 9.59
C SER A 225 0.25 -15.85 10.62
N TRP A 226 -0.31 -16.93 11.19
CA TRP A 226 -1.30 -16.82 12.27
C TRP A 226 -0.74 -16.15 13.52
N THR A 227 0.56 -16.34 13.80
CA THR A 227 1.22 -15.71 14.95
C THR A 227 1.30 -14.21 14.79
N VAL A 228 1.61 -13.72 13.59
CA VAL A 228 1.59 -12.28 13.28
C VAL A 228 0.17 -11.74 13.45
N ARG A 229 -0.84 -12.44 12.92
CA ARG A 229 -2.25 -12.04 13.10
C ARG A 229 -2.70 -11.98 14.56
N ALA A 230 -2.25 -12.93 15.39
CA ALA A 230 -2.62 -12.97 16.80
C ALA A 230 -1.97 -11.84 17.64
N LEU A 231 -0.86 -11.27 17.16
CA LEU A 231 -0.16 -10.16 17.82
C LEU A 231 -0.64 -8.79 17.41
N LEU A 232 -1.17 -8.68 16.21
CA LEU A 232 -1.71 -7.42 15.73
C LEU A 232 -3.10 -7.20 16.30
N PRO A 233 -3.47 -5.95 16.64
CA PRO A 233 -4.87 -5.61 16.91
C PRO A 233 -5.76 -6.06 15.75
N ALA A 234 -6.96 -6.55 16.04
CA ALA A 234 -7.86 -7.10 15.02
C ALA A 234 -8.11 -6.14 13.86
N GLU A 235 -8.19 -4.83 14.15
CA GLU A 235 -8.35 -3.76 13.17
C GLU A 235 -7.09 -3.52 12.32
N LYS A 236 -5.90 -3.96 12.75
CA LYS A 236 -4.64 -3.83 12.01
C LYS A 236 -4.19 -5.12 11.35
N SER A 237 -4.88 -6.22 11.61
CA SER A 237 -4.53 -7.55 11.10
C SER A 237 -5.19 -7.88 9.76
N ARG A 238 -6.10 -7.01 9.27
CA ARG A 238 -6.86 -7.26 8.05
C ARG A 238 -7.22 -5.96 7.35
N PHE A 239 -6.96 -5.91 6.05
CA PHE A 239 -7.48 -4.91 5.14
C PHE A 239 -8.62 -5.52 4.33
N ARG A 240 -9.66 -4.76 4.07
CA ARG A 240 -10.76 -5.21 3.24
C ARG A 240 -10.89 -4.33 2.02
N PHE A 241 -10.90 -4.94 0.85
CA PHE A 241 -11.08 -4.28 -0.42
C PHE A 241 -12.42 -4.66 -1.06
N VAL A 242 -13.03 -3.72 -1.77
CA VAL A 242 -14.14 -3.94 -2.67
C VAL A 242 -13.71 -3.45 -4.03
N ILE A 243 -13.51 -4.36 -4.96
CA ILE A 243 -12.88 -4.09 -6.25
C ILE A 243 -13.86 -4.40 -7.37
N ALA A 244 -14.04 -3.49 -8.33
CA ALA A 244 -14.86 -3.72 -9.51
C ALA A 244 -14.36 -4.96 -10.27
N THR A 245 -15.29 -5.80 -10.76
CA THR A 245 -14.92 -7.04 -11.49
C THR A 245 -14.56 -6.81 -12.95
N SER A 246 -14.79 -5.61 -13.46
CA SER A 246 -14.42 -5.18 -14.82
C SER A 246 -13.16 -4.31 -14.80
N THR A 247 -12.37 -4.38 -15.87
CA THR A 247 -11.23 -3.47 -16.07
C THR A 247 -11.69 -2.00 -16.08
N PRO A 248 -10.92 -1.10 -15.46
CA PRO A 248 -9.57 -1.25 -14.95
C PRO A 248 -9.49 -1.77 -13.49
N TYR A 249 -10.46 -2.56 -13.01
CA TYR A 249 -10.49 -3.12 -11.65
C TYR A 249 -10.38 -2.05 -10.56
N LEU A 250 -11.25 -1.03 -10.63
CA LEU A 250 -11.23 0.07 -9.67
C LEU A 250 -11.47 -0.43 -8.25
N ILE A 251 -10.68 0.05 -7.31
CA ILE A 251 -10.96 -0.15 -5.89
C ILE A 251 -12.07 0.83 -5.50
N LEU A 252 -13.27 0.31 -5.30
CA LEU A 252 -14.46 1.10 -4.99
C LEU A 252 -14.50 1.49 -3.51
N GLU A 253 -13.97 0.62 -2.66
CA GLU A 253 -13.90 0.83 -1.22
C GLU A 253 -12.72 0.03 -0.65
N PHE A 254 -12.06 0.57 0.36
CA PHE A 254 -11.18 -0.24 1.21
C PHE A 254 -11.27 0.20 2.67
N GLU A 255 -11.06 -0.75 3.57
CA GLU A 255 -11.03 -0.52 5.01
C GLU A 255 -9.63 -0.83 5.53
N GLU A 256 -9.07 0.12 6.27
CA GLU A 256 -7.81 0.01 6.98
C GLU A 256 -8.01 0.47 8.42
N GLY A 257 -7.86 -0.44 9.37
CA GLY A 257 -8.08 -0.14 10.77
C GLY A 257 -9.52 0.35 11.02
N LYS A 258 -9.64 1.57 11.47
CA LYS A 258 -10.92 2.24 11.76
C LYS A 258 -11.37 3.20 10.67
N THR A 259 -10.71 3.20 9.54
CA THR A 259 -11.00 4.08 8.43
C THR A 259 -11.51 3.30 7.24
N ARG A 260 -12.63 3.75 6.67
CA ARG A 260 -13.12 3.31 5.39
C ARG A 260 -12.84 4.39 4.35
N HIS A 261 -12.28 3.98 3.23
CA HIS A 261 -12.04 4.82 2.07
C HIS A 261 -13.02 4.44 0.98
N THR A 262 -13.82 5.39 0.51
CA THR A 262 -14.86 5.16 -0.51
C THR A 262 -14.55 5.99 -1.73
N LEU A 263 -14.48 5.38 -2.91
CA LEU A 263 -14.25 6.06 -4.17
C LEU A 263 -15.47 6.91 -4.52
N LEU A 264 -15.30 8.24 -4.54
CA LEU A 264 -16.34 9.21 -4.87
C LEU A 264 -16.33 9.60 -6.34
N GLU A 265 -15.12 9.78 -6.89
CA GLU A 265 -14.93 10.30 -8.25
C GLU A 265 -13.84 9.50 -8.94
N TRP A 266 -14.05 9.22 -10.20
CA TRP A 266 -13.09 8.63 -11.11
C TRP A 266 -13.21 9.27 -12.48
N ASP A 267 -12.09 9.73 -13.01
CA ASP A 267 -11.94 10.19 -14.37
C ASP A 267 -10.78 9.41 -15.00
N ASN A 268 -11.02 8.80 -16.14
CA ASN A 268 -10.02 7.98 -16.82
C ASN A 268 -9.01 8.79 -17.66
N GLY A 269 -9.12 10.13 -17.65
CA GLY A 269 -8.22 11.01 -18.39
C GLY A 269 -8.53 11.17 -19.88
N ASP A 270 -9.42 10.35 -20.46
CA ASP A 270 -9.71 10.36 -21.91
C ASP A 270 -10.21 11.71 -22.43
N SER A 271 -10.79 12.54 -21.57
CA SER A 271 -11.39 13.83 -21.92
C SER A 271 -10.45 15.02 -21.72
N LYS A 272 -9.28 14.80 -21.13
CA LYS A 272 -8.33 15.89 -20.80
C LYS A 272 -7.28 16.05 -21.89
N MET A 273 -7.06 17.30 -22.32
CA MET A 273 -5.86 17.61 -23.09
C MET A 273 -4.65 17.56 -22.15
N ILE A 274 -3.51 17.04 -22.61
CA ILE A 274 -2.28 16.90 -21.80
C ILE A 274 -1.91 18.21 -21.10
N ASP A 275 -2.14 19.36 -21.77
CA ASP A 275 -1.85 20.70 -21.23
C ASP A 275 -2.76 21.11 -20.06
N GLU A 276 -3.86 20.39 -19.80
CA GLU A 276 -4.80 20.65 -18.71
C GLU A 276 -4.46 19.87 -17.43
N ILE A 277 -3.56 18.88 -17.53
CA ILE A 277 -3.16 18.04 -16.39
C ILE A 277 -2.19 18.85 -15.52
N LYS A 278 -2.63 19.18 -14.31
CA LYS A 278 -1.80 19.90 -13.33
C LYS A 278 -1.38 18.95 -12.23
N PRO A 279 -0.07 18.89 -11.89
CA PRO A 279 0.41 18.19 -10.72
C PRO A 279 -0.39 18.58 -9.46
N LEU A 280 -0.54 17.64 -8.53
CA LEU A 280 -1.25 17.88 -7.26
C LEU A 280 -0.42 18.74 -6.30
N PHE A 281 0.92 18.81 -6.52
CA PHE A 281 1.88 19.58 -5.72
C PHE A 281 3.19 19.79 -6.48
#